data_b015804482b0145e3eca88a4b10a6bee
#
_entry.id   b015804482b0145e3eca88a4b10a6bee
#
_cell.length_a   1.000
_cell.length_b   1.000
_cell.length_c   1.000
_cell.angle_alpha   90.00
_cell.angle_beta   90.00
_cell.angle_gamma   90.00
#
_symmetry.space_group_name_H-M   'P 1'
#
loop_
_entity.id
_entity.type
_entity.pdbx_description
1 polymer ?
#
loop_
_entity_poly.entity_id
_entity_poly.type
_entity_poly.pdbx_seq_one_letter_code
_entity_poly.pdbx_strand_id
1 'polypeptide(L)'
;GIVSRGGSLLAKWMIDHGEENPMYVLWEQICQVMRQYDVTFSIGDGLRPGGLADATDQAQLAELCTLGELTERAWRQGVQVMVEGPGHVPFDQVEYNMKLQRTICHGAPFYVLGPLITDIFPGYDHITSCIGATSAAYHGASMLCYVTPKEHLGLPKKDDVKQGCIAYKIAAHAADIALGIPGTRDRDDELTKARAALNWEKHFELSFDPDTARAYHDEDLDVDTDFCAMCGHDWCSVRISREIVEFASGKDENYAWEKAKKTAALTPEQQAILKQRGVLSPNEIHKLASKTVKSMPADDKGKANCHSDYVDADSAKHLQDDLVEIEVK
;
A
#
# COMPACT_ATOMS: atom_id res chain seq x y z
N GLY A 1 -17.54 -12.54 -18.34
CA GLY A 1 -18.91 -11.99 -18.41
C GLY A 1 -18.94 -10.49 -18.19
N ILE A 2 -20.11 -9.84 -18.36
CA ILE A 2 -20.26 -8.40 -18.12
C ILE A 2 -20.72 -8.22 -16.68
N VAL A 3 -19.88 -7.68 -15.80
CA VAL A 3 -20.19 -7.47 -14.38
C VAL A 3 -20.59 -6.03 -14.06
N SER A 4 -20.27 -5.10 -14.94
CA SER A 4 -20.74 -3.71 -14.84
C SER A 4 -22.24 -3.61 -15.12
N ARG A 5 -22.98 -2.95 -14.25
CA ARG A 5 -24.43 -2.75 -14.41
C ARG A 5 -24.73 -1.91 -15.64
N GLY A 6 -24.02 -0.83 -15.87
CA GLY A 6 -24.14 0.00 -17.06
C GLY A 6 -23.79 -0.75 -18.33
N GLY A 7 -22.66 -1.47 -18.33
CA GLY A 7 -22.22 -2.27 -19.47
C GLY A 7 -23.23 -3.37 -19.85
N SER A 8 -23.76 -4.10 -18.89
CA SER A 8 -24.76 -5.15 -19.16
C SER A 8 -26.09 -4.60 -19.69
N LEU A 9 -26.55 -3.46 -19.18
CA LEU A 9 -27.76 -2.80 -19.66
C LEU A 9 -27.60 -2.29 -21.10
N LEU A 10 -26.45 -1.69 -21.42
CA LEU A 10 -26.16 -1.22 -22.78
C LEU A 10 -25.97 -2.39 -23.76
N ALA A 11 -25.27 -3.44 -23.35
CA ALA A 11 -25.14 -4.65 -24.19
C ALA A 11 -26.51 -5.29 -24.49
N LYS A 12 -27.38 -5.38 -23.48
CA LYS A 12 -28.74 -5.87 -23.72
C LYS A 12 -29.53 -4.96 -24.67
N TRP A 13 -29.44 -3.64 -24.50
CA TRP A 13 -30.07 -2.69 -25.38
C TRP A 13 -29.60 -2.86 -26.84
N MET A 14 -28.31 -3.01 -27.07
CA MET A 14 -27.75 -3.27 -28.41
C MET A 14 -28.32 -4.54 -29.05
N ILE A 15 -28.45 -5.61 -28.27
CA ILE A 15 -29.04 -6.88 -28.75
C ILE A 15 -30.53 -6.69 -29.08
N ASP A 16 -31.29 -6.06 -28.19
CA ASP A 16 -32.75 -5.90 -28.35
C ASP A 16 -33.11 -5.00 -29.55
N HIS A 17 -32.27 -4.04 -29.90
CA HIS A 17 -32.52 -3.08 -30.99
C HIS A 17 -31.73 -3.40 -32.26
N GLY A 18 -30.72 -4.24 -32.19
CA GLY A 18 -29.81 -4.53 -33.33
C GLY A 18 -28.99 -3.30 -33.75
N GLU A 19 -28.70 -2.40 -32.81
CA GLU A 19 -27.99 -1.15 -33.02
C GLU A 19 -26.75 -1.07 -32.13
N GLU A 20 -25.77 -0.24 -32.56
CA GLU A 20 -24.57 0.04 -31.79
C GLU A 20 -24.87 0.88 -30.54
N ASN A 21 -24.01 0.80 -29.53
CA ASN A 21 -24.11 1.55 -28.28
C ASN A 21 -24.34 3.04 -28.53
N PRO A 22 -25.47 3.61 -28.09
CA PRO A 22 -25.78 5.02 -28.32
C PRO A 22 -24.75 5.98 -27.72
N MET A 23 -24.07 5.62 -26.62
CA MET A 23 -23.00 6.43 -26.04
C MET A 23 -21.79 6.50 -26.97
N TYR A 24 -21.54 5.48 -27.78
CA TYR A 24 -20.48 5.48 -28.80
C TYR A 24 -20.89 6.25 -30.04
N VAL A 25 -22.09 5.99 -30.55
CA VAL A 25 -22.59 6.61 -31.80
C VAL A 25 -22.81 8.12 -31.65
N LEU A 26 -23.31 8.56 -30.50
CA LEU A 26 -23.60 9.98 -30.21
C LEU A 26 -22.43 10.69 -29.49
N TRP A 27 -21.22 10.12 -29.52
CA TRP A 27 -20.08 10.62 -28.76
C TRP A 27 -19.79 12.10 -28.96
N GLU A 28 -19.83 12.59 -30.21
CA GLU A 28 -19.56 13.99 -30.52
C GLU A 28 -20.61 14.93 -29.92
N GLN A 29 -21.90 14.53 -29.98
CA GLN A 29 -22.97 15.32 -29.39
C GLN A 29 -22.86 15.37 -27.87
N ILE A 30 -22.48 14.23 -27.24
CA ILE A 30 -22.23 14.18 -25.81
C ILE A 30 -21.03 15.07 -25.44
N CYS A 31 -19.96 15.05 -26.22
CA CYS A 31 -18.81 15.94 -26.02
C CYS A 31 -19.18 17.42 -26.07
N GLN A 32 -20.09 17.82 -26.96
CA GLN A 32 -20.58 19.19 -27.03
C GLN A 32 -21.28 19.61 -25.75
N VAL A 33 -22.12 18.74 -25.19
CA VAL A 33 -22.81 18.98 -23.90
C VAL A 33 -21.78 19.06 -22.76
N MET A 34 -20.84 18.13 -22.69
CA MET A 34 -19.79 18.09 -21.66
C MET A 34 -18.97 19.36 -21.68
N ARG A 35 -18.58 19.81 -22.89
CA ARG A 35 -17.81 21.07 -23.07
C ARG A 35 -18.62 22.30 -22.64
N GLN A 36 -19.92 22.34 -22.95
CA GLN A 36 -20.77 23.48 -22.60
C GLN A 36 -20.85 23.69 -21.08
N TYR A 37 -20.85 22.60 -20.31
CA TYR A 37 -20.99 22.63 -18.87
C TYR A 37 -19.69 22.37 -18.10
N ASP A 38 -18.54 22.36 -18.79
CA ASP A 38 -17.22 22.09 -18.22
C ASP A 38 -17.18 20.80 -17.38
N VAL A 39 -17.72 19.71 -17.96
CA VAL A 39 -17.80 18.40 -17.31
C VAL A 39 -16.72 17.48 -17.84
N THR A 40 -15.99 16.80 -16.95
CA THR A 40 -15.01 15.79 -17.28
C THR A 40 -15.69 14.43 -17.48
N PHE A 41 -15.31 13.69 -18.51
CA PHE A 41 -15.71 12.29 -18.65
C PHE A 41 -15.01 11.40 -17.62
N SER A 42 -15.76 10.44 -17.05
CA SER A 42 -15.26 9.20 -16.51
C SER A 42 -15.71 8.09 -17.44
N ILE A 43 -14.82 7.66 -18.35
CA ILE A 43 -15.18 6.67 -19.37
C ILE A 43 -15.05 5.30 -18.76
N GLY A 44 -16.18 4.63 -18.56
CA GLY A 44 -16.29 3.38 -17.83
C GLY A 44 -15.85 2.15 -18.59
N ASP A 45 -15.52 1.15 -17.82
CA ASP A 45 -15.07 -0.17 -18.16
C ASP A 45 -16.24 -1.17 -18.05
N GLY A 46 -17.14 -1.17 -19.02
CA GLY A 46 -18.28 -2.09 -19.08
C GLY A 46 -17.88 -3.55 -19.08
N LEU A 47 -16.70 -3.86 -19.61
CA LEU A 47 -16.13 -5.21 -19.76
C LEU A 47 -14.97 -5.48 -18.78
N ARG A 48 -14.89 -4.74 -17.67
CA ARG A 48 -13.87 -5.00 -16.65
C ARG A 48 -13.94 -6.44 -16.13
N PRO A 49 -12.81 -7.07 -15.75
CA PRO A 49 -12.78 -8.40 -15.17
C PRO A 49 -13.67 -8.51 -13.93
N GLY A 50 -14.55 -9.51 -13.93
CA GLY A 50 -15.42 -9.84 -12.79
C GLY A 50 -14.87 -10.96 -11.91
N GLY A 51 -13.72 -11.48 -12.27
CA GLY A 51 -12.93 -12.48 -11.55
C GLY A 51 -11.57 -12.62 -12.22
N LEU A 52 -10.62 -13.27 -11.55
CA LEU A 52 -9.25 -13.42 -12.07
C LEU A 52 -9.19 -14.12 -13.43
N ALA A 53 -10.18 -14.97 -13.73
CA ALA A 53 -10.26 -15.68 -14.99
C ALA A 53 -10.54 -14.76 -16.20
N ASP A 54 -11.12 -13.59 -15.98
CA ASP A 54 -11.41 -12.59 -17.01
C ASP A 54 -10.27 -11.57 -17.16
N ALA A 55 -9.29 -11.58 -16.25
CA ALA A 55 -8.22 -10.59 -16.23
C ALA A 55 -7.39 -10.59 -17.51
N THR A 56 -7.21 -9.40 -18.09
CA THR A 56 -6.38 -9.18 -19.28
C THR A 56 -6.86 -10.03 -20.48
N ASP A 57 -8.15 -10.35 -20.51
CA ASP A 57 -8.75 -11.09 -21.63
C ASP A 57 -8.99 -10.20 -22.86
N GLN A 58 -9.39 -10.82 -23.95
CA GLN A 58 -9.65 -10.10 -25.20
C GLN A 58 -10.73 -9.03 -25.05
N ALA A 59 -11.75 -9.26 -24.25
CA ALA A 59 -12.85 -8.32 -24.06
C ALA A 59 -12.37 -7.06 -23.30
N GLN A 60 -11.63 -7.23 -22.22
CA GLN A 60 -11.03 -6.12 -21.48
C GLN A 60 -10.09 -5.31 -22.38
N LEU A 61 -9.22 -5.96 -23.14
CA LEU A 61 -8.24 -5.29 -24.00
C LEU A 61 -8.90 -4.57 -25.19
N ALA A 62 -9.93 -5.15 -25.79
CA ALA A 62 -10.69 -4.51 -26.86
C ALA A 62 -11.42 -3.24 -26.36
N GLU A 63 -12.03 -3.32 -25.18
CA GLU A 63 -12.63 -2.15 -24.55
C GLU A 63 -11.59 -1.07 -24.27
N LEU A 64 -10.43 -1.43 -23.72
CA LEU A 64 -9.35 -0.47 -23.45
C LEU A 64 -8.90 0.28 -24.72
N CYS A 65 -8.84 -0.40 -25.88
CA CYS A 65 -8.57 0.25 -27.16
C CYS A 65 -9.65 1.27 -27.53
N THR A 66 -10.92 0.91 -27.33
CA THR A 66 -12.06 1.82 -27.57
C THR A 66 -12.01 3.04 -26.63
N LEU A 67 -11.66 2.82 -25.34
CA LEU A 67 -11.49 3.92 -24.37
C LEU A 67 -10.37 4.86 -24.78
N GLY A 68 -9.28 4.35 -25.36
CA GLY A 68 -8.20 5.15 -25.93
C GLY A 68 -8.67 6.00 -27.13
N GLU A 69 -9.44 5.41 -28.04
CA GLU A 69 -10.06 6.13 -29.18
C GLU A 69 -10.97 7.27 -28.70
N LEU A 70 -11.89 6.95 -27.78
CA LEU A 70 -12.85 7.92 -27.24
C LEU A 70 -12.15 9.04 -26.46
N THR A 71 -11.06 8.75 -25.78
CA THR A 71 -10.22 9.72 -25.11
C THR A 71 -9.68 10.76 -26.09
N GLU A 72 -9.08 10.32 -27.20
CA GLU A 72 -8.59 11.27 -28.22
C GLU A 72 -9.72 12.08 -28.86
N ARG A 73 -10.86 11.45 -29.13
CA ARG A 73 -12.02 12.14 -29.71
C ARG A 73 -12.54 13.23 -28.78
N ALA A 74 -12.62 12.98 -27.48
CA ALA A 74 -13.00 13.97 -26.48
C ALA A 74 -12.00 15.11 -26.38
N TRP A 75 -10.70 14.82 -26.34
CA TRP A 75 -9.66 15.84 -26.25
C TRP A 75 -9.64 16.77 -27.47
N ARG A 76 -9.85 16.24 -28.67
CA ARG A 76 -9.99 17.06 -29.88
C ARG A 76 -11.14 18.07 -29.81
N GLN A 77 -12.15 17.80 -28.97
CA GLN A 77 -13.27 18.69 -28.69
C GLN A 77 -13.08 19.56 -27.44
N GLY A 78 -11.93 19.47 -26.77
CA GLY A 78 -11.59 20.23 -25.57
C GLY A 78 -12.31 19.74 -24.32
N VAL A 79 -12.65 18.45 -24.24
CA VAL A 79 -13.26 17.82 -23.08
C VAL A 79 -12.25 16.96 -22.35
N GLN A 80 -12.16 17.11 -21.03
CA GLN A 80 -11.29 16.32 -20.18
C GLN A 80 -11.85 14.89 -20.01
N VAL A 81 -10.93 13.93 -19.86
CA VAL A 81 -11.24 12.51 -19.72
C VAL A 81 -10.45 11.90 -18.58
N MET A 82 -11.12 11.08 -17.78
CA MET A 82 -10.56 10.08 -16.91
C MET A 82 -11.04 8.71 -17.42
N VAL A 83 -10.17 7.72 -17.48
CA VAL A 83 -10.48 6.37 -17.95
C VAL A 83 -10.64 5.46 -16.74
N GLU A 84 -11.68 4.63 -16.73
CA GLU A 84 -11.90 3.61 -15.69
C GLU A 84 -11.33 2.24 -16.11
N GLY A 85 -11.01 1.41 -15.17
CA GLY A 85 -10.53 0.03 -15.37
C GLY A 85 -9.96 -0.57 -14.11
N PRO A 86 -9.22 -1.69 -14.20
CA PRO A 86 -9.87 -2.99 -14.20
C PRO A 86 -10.34 -3.36 -12.77
N GLY A 87 -11.25 -4.35 -12.65
CA GLY A 87 -11.77 -4.84 -11.36
C GLY A 87 -10.90 -5.94 -10.74
N HIS A 88 -10.94 -7.14 -11.28
CA HIS A 88 -10.18 -8.29 -10.76
C HIS A 88 -8.95 -8.53 -11.63
N VAL A 89 -7.76 -8.42 -11.03
CA VAL A 89 -6.48 -8.65 -11.74
C VAL A 89 -5.50 -9.32 -10.78
N PRO A 90 -4.87 -10.44 -11.16
CA PRO A 90 -3.82 -11.05 -10.37
C PRO A 90 -2.71 -10.05 -10.08
N PHE A 91 -2.10 -10.14 -8.90
CA PHE A 91 -1.15 -9.14 -8.42
C PHE A 91 0.02 -8.87 -9.40
N ASP A 92 0.54 -9.92 -10.02
CA ASP A 92 1.63 -9.87 -11.00
C ASP A 92 1.25 -9.18 -12.33
N GLN A 93 -0.05 -9.03 -12.62
CA GLN A 93 -0.53 -8.36 -13.83
C GLN A 93 -0.95 -6.90 -13.60
N VAL A 94 -0.99 -6.43 -12.36
CA VAL A 94 -1.41 -5.06 -12.04
C VAL A 94 -0.53 -4.03 -12.74
N GLU A 95 0.79 -4.14 -12.59
CA GLU A 95 1.75 -3.24 -13.25
C GLU A 95 1.57 -3.22 -14.76
N TYR A 96 1.41 -4.39 -15.38
CA TYR A 96 1.19 -4.50 -16.82
C TYR A 96 -0.05 -3.75 -17.28
N ASN A 97 -1.18 -3.92 -16.57
CA ASN A 97 -2.43 -3.22 -16.89
C ASN A 97 -2.30 -1.69 -16.76
N MET A 98 -1.58 -1.20 -15.74
CA MET A 98 -1.32 0.24 -15.58
C MET A 98 -0.50 0.80 -16.73
N LYS A 99 0.58 0.13 -17.12
CA LYS A 99 1.44 0.53 -18.24
C LYS A 99 0.71 0.47 -19.58
N LEU A 100 -0.10 -0.57 -19.78
CA LEU A 100 -0.87 -0.75 -21.01
C LEU A 100 -1.89 0.36 -21.20
N GLN A 101 -2.69 0.68 -20.16
CA GLN A 101 -3.63 1.80 -20.20
C GLN A 101 -2.92 3.11 -20.53
N ARG A 102 -1.83 3.40 -19.84
CA ARG A 102 -1.08 4.65 -20.07
C ARG A 102 -0.62 4.79 -21.51
N THR A 103 -0.28 3.66 -22.17
CA THR A 103 0.11 3.65 -23.58
C THR A 103 -1.09 3.83 -24.50
N ILE A 104 -2.12 3.01 -24.33
CA ILE A 104 -3.30 2.96 -25.22
C ILE A 104 -4.18 4.21 -25.05
N CYS A 105 -4.33 4.71 -23.82
CA CYS A 105 -5.14 5.88 -23.54
C CYS A 105 -4.31 7.18 -23.42
N HIS A 106 -3.14 7.21 -24.04
CA HIS A 106 -2.32 8.43 -24.26
C HIS A 106 -1.96 9.18 -22.97
N GLY A 107 -1.85 8.48 -21.83
CA GLY A 107 -1.54 9.05 -20.53
C GLY A 107 -2.73 9.70 -19.81
N ALA A 108 -3.95 9.48 -20.27
CA ALA A 108 -5.16 9.92 -19.54
C ALA A 108 -5.16 9.39 -18.11
N PRO A 109 -5.65 10.17 -17.12
CA PRO A 109 -5.80 9.71 -15.76
C PRO A 109 -6.54 8.39 -15.69
N PHE A 110 -6.04 7.46 -14.86
CA PHE A 110 -6.61 6.12 -14.71
C PHE A 110 -7.27 5.95 -13.36
N TYR A 111 -8.56 5.62 -13.36
CA TYR A 111 -9.38 5.36 -12.20
C TYR A 111 -9.67 3.87 -12.12
N VAL A 112 -9.15 3.17 -11.12
CA VAL A 112 -9.22 1.72 -11.03
C VAL A 112 -10.14 1.25 -9.91
N LEU A 113 -10.90 0.18 -10.17
CA LEU A 113 -11.73 -0.50 -9.17
C LEU A 113 -10.90 -1.61 -8.51
N GLY A 114 -10.23 -1.31 -7.48
CA GLY A 114 -9.28 -2.21 -6.85
C GLY A 114 -7.87 -1.96 -7.39
N PRO A 115 -7.25 -2.97 -8.03
CA PRO A 115 -7.78 -4.29 -8.39
C PRO A 115 -7.85 -5.31 -7.25
N LEU A 116 -8.86 -6.19 -7.32
CA LEU A 116 -8.93 -7.36 -6.44
C LEU A 116 -7.96 -8.43 -6.95
N ILE A 117 -7.01 -8.82 -6.10
CA ILE A 117 -5.89 -9.72 -6.50
C ILE A 117 -6.19 -11.21 -6.32
N THR A 118 -7.32 -11.54 -5.73
CA THR A 118 -7.79 -12.90 -5.48
C THR A 118 -9.30 -12.91 -5.26
N ASP A 119 -9.97 -14.00 -5.63
CA ASP A 119 -11.44 -14.11 -5.60
C ASP A 119 -11.97 -14.95 -4.42
N ILE A 120 -11.09 -15.64 -3.68
CA ILE A 120 -11.51 -16.65 -2.70
C ILE A 120 -11.78 -16.09 -1.29
N PHE A 121 -11.89 -14.77 -1.14
CA PHE A 121 -12.10 -14.13 0.15
C PHE A 121 -13.36 -13.24 0.17
N PRO A 122 -14.56 -13.77 -0.14
CA PRO A 122 -15.79 -12.96 -0.04
C PRO A 122 -15.96 -12.41 1.37
N GLY A 123 -16.35 -11.13 1.48
CA GLY A 123 -16.42 -10.40 2.75
C GLY A 123 -15.14 -9.66 3.13
N TYR A 124 -14.04 -9.92 2.42
CA TYR A 124 -12.73 -9.27 2.61
C TYR A 124 -12.25 -8.54 1.34
N ASP A 125 -13.15 -8.28 0.40
CA ASP A 125 -12.81 -7.68 -0.88
C ASP A 125 -12.16 -6.30 -0.75
N HIS A 126 -12.50 -5.54 0.29
CA HIS A 126 -11.84 -4.28 0.63
C HIS A 126 -10.35 -4.45 0.99
N ILE A 127 -9.96 -5.60 1.53
CA ILE A 127 -8.56 -5.92 1.85
C ILE A 127 -7.82 -6.42 0.61
N THR A 128 -8.39 -7.39 -0.11
CA THR A 128 -7.76 -7.95 -1.32
C THR A 128 -7.57 -6.89 -2.40
N SER A 129 -8.53 -5.99 -2.53
CA SER A 129 -8.45 -4.86 -3.46
C SER A 129 -7.52 -3.74 -2.98
N CYS A 130 -7.41 -3.49 -1.68
CA CYS A 130 -6.45 -2.53 -1.12
C CYS A 130 -5.01 -2.89 -1.51
N ILE A 131 -4.66 -4.18 -1.49
CA ILE A 131 -3.34 -4.66 -1.91
C ILE A 131 -3.09 -4.34 -3.39
N GLY A 132 -4.04 -4.68 -4.26
CA GLY A 132 -3.95 -4.37 -5.68
C GLY A 132 -3.97 -2.86 -5.96
N ALA A 133 -4.80 -2.10 -5.24
CA ALA A 133 -4.86 -0.65 -5.35
C ALA A 133 -3.53 0.03 -4.98
N THR A 134 -2.82 -0.48 -3.97
CA THR A 134 -1.48 0.00 -3.61
C THR A 134 -0.52 -0.18 -4.77
N SER A 135 -0.51 -1.37 -5.37
CA SER A 135 0.31 -1.65 -6.56
C SER A 135 -0.09 -0.78 -7.75
N ALA A 136 -1.39 -0.65 -8.03
CA ALA A 136 -1.89 0.16 -9.12
C ALA A 136 -1.50 1.65 -8.97
N ALA A 137 -1.68 2.23 -7.79
CA ALA A 137 -1.28 3.60 -7.50
C ALA A 137 0.22 3.81 -7.64
N TYR A 138 1.04 2.87 -7.14
CA TYR A 138 2.49 2.90 -7.31
C TYR A 138 2.91 2.86 -8.78
N HIS A 139 2.17 2.15 -9.64
CA HIS A 139 2.46 2.02 -11.07
C HIS A 139 1.70 3.02 -11.96
N GLY A 140 1.03 4.02 -11.39
CA GLY A 140 0.53 5.19 -12.11
C GLY A 140 -0.99 5.33 -12.22
N ALA A 141 -1.78 4.58 -11.47
CA ALA A 141 -3.19 4.90 -11.31
C ALA A 141 -3.34 6.27 -10.62
N SER A 142 -4.25 7.09 -11.14
CA SER A 142 -4.47 8.47 -10.68
C SER A 142 -5.57 8.57 -9.63
N MET A 143 -6.53 7.66 -9.64
CA MET A 143 -7.63 7.56 -8.69
C MET A 143 -7.92 6.11 -8.36
N LEU A 144 -8.40 5.89 -7.14
CA LEU A 144 -8.75 4.58 -6.63
C LEU A 144 -10.23 4.55 -6.26
N CYS A 145 -11.00 3.65 -6.87
CA CYS A 145 -12.37 3.36 -6.48
C CYS A 145 -12.36 2.38 -5.31
N TYR A 146 -12.90 2.78 -4.15
CA TYR A 146 -12.94 1.90 -3.00
C TYR A 146 -13.91 0.73 -3.21
N VAL A 147 -13.57 -0.39 -2.59
CA VAL A 147 -14.37 -1.60 -2.50
C VAL A 147 -14.76 -1.80 -1.04
N THR A 148 -15.99 -2.27 -0.80
CA THR A 148 -16.48 -2.53 0.56
C THR A 148 -16.40 -4.02 0.91
N PRO A 149 -16.50 -4.39 2.21
CA PRO A 149 -16.64 -5.80 2.61
C PRO A 149 -17.87 -6.50 2.00
N LYS A 150 -18.85 -5.72 1.52
CA LYS A 150 -20.09 -6.21 0.93
C LYS A 150 -20.04 -6.42 -0.58
N GLU A 151 -18.90 -6.14 -1.21
CA GLU A 151 -18.76 -6.35 -2.65
C GLU A 151 -19.14 -7.79 -3.02
N HIS A 152 -19.88 -7.95 -4.10
CA HIS A 152 -20.48 -9.21 -4.58
C HIS A 152 -21.49 -9.90 -3.64
N LEU A 153 -21.69 -9.40 -2.40
CA LEU A 153 -22.52 -10.05 -1.39
C LEU A 153 -23.82 -9.31 -1.08
N GLY A 154 -23.83 -7.98 -1.18
CA GLY A 154 -25.00 -7.21 -0.85
C GLY A 154 -24.79 -5.70 -0.86
N LEU A 155 -25.87 -4.96 -0.56
CA LEU A 155 -25.81 -3.50 -0.51
C LEU A 155 -25.03 -3.02 0.73
N PRO A 156 -23.95 -2.24 0.56
CA PRO A 156 -23.14 -1.75 1.68
C PRO A 156 -23.93 -0.74 2.53
N LYS A 157 -23.69 -0.80 3.83
CA LYS A 157 -24.15 0.19 4.81
C LYS A 157 -23.05 1.19 5.13
N LYS A 158 -23.36 2.20 5.96
CA LYS A 158 -22.42 3.26 6.34
C LYS A 158 -21.06 2.72 6.84
N ASP A 159 -21.10 1.72 7.72
CA ASP A 159 -19.86 1.17 8.30
C ASP A 159 -19.05 0.36 7.27
N ASP A 160 -19.72 -0.34 6.37
CA ASP A 160 -19.05 -1.03 5.25
C ASP A 160 -18.34 -0.02 4.34
N VAL A 161 -18.98 1.12 4.06
CA VAL A 161 -18.40 2.23 3.29
C VAL A 161 -17.20 2.82 4.02
N LYS A 162 -17.30 3.07 5.34
CA LYS A 162 -16.18 3.56 6.16
C LYS A 162 -14.98 2.61 6.06
N GLN A 163 -15.19 1.30 6.21
CA GLN A 163 -14.13 0.30 6.10
C GLN A 163 -13.46 0.33 4.72
N GLY A 164 -14.24 0.36 3.65
CA GLY A 164 -13.73 0.49 2.29
C GLY A 164 -12.88 1.76 2.10
N CYS A 165 -13.40 2.91 2.52
CA CYS A 165 -12.67 4.17 2.42
C CYS A 165 -11.35 4.16 3.21
N ILE A 166 -11.33 3.58 4.41
CA ILE A 166 -10.09 3.45 5.21
C ILE A 166 -9.09 2.54 4.50
N ALA A 167 -9.52 1.39 4.00
CA ALA A 167 -8.64 0.48 3.25
C ALA A 167 -7.96 1.20 2.07
N TYR A 168 -8.71 2.01 1.34
CA TYR A 168 -8.18 2.74 0.19
C TYR A 168 -7.34 3.97 0.53
N LYS A 169 -7.58 4.59 1.68
CA LYS A 169 -6.64 5.58 2.23
C LYS A 169 -5.30 4.93 2.58
N ILE A 170 -5.32 3.72 3.13
CA ILE A 170 -4.09 2.95 3.40
C ILE A 170 -3.37 2.67 2.08
N ALA A 171 -4.08 2.18 1.05
CA ALA A 171 -3.50 1.89 -0.25
C ALA A 171 -2.83 3.11 -0.88
N ALA A 172 -3.53 4.24 -0.95
CA ALA A 172 -3.02 5.48 -1.53
C ALA A 172 -1.81 6.00 -0.74
N HIS A 173 -1.90 6.06 0.59
CA HIS A 173 -0.82 6.54 1.44
C HIS A 173 0.44 5.68 1.33
N ALA A 174 0.30 4.35 1.29
CA ALA A 174 1.42 3.44 1.11
C ALA A 174 2.12 3.63 -0.25
N ALA A 175 1.34 3.85 -1.31
CA ALA A 175 1.87 4.14 -2.64
C ALA A 175 2.60 5.50 -2.67
N ASP A 176 2.03 6.54 -2.07
CA ASP A 176 2.63 7.88 -1.99
C ASP A 176 3.97 7.86 -1.25
N ILE A 177 4.07 7.09 -0.15
CA ILE A 177 5.35 6.87 0.56
C ILE A 177 6.36 6.20 -0.37
N ALA A 178 5.96 5.14 -1.07
CA ALA A 178 6.84 4.39 -1.97
C ALA A 178 7.30 5.22 -3.17
N LEU A 179 6.46 6.14 -3.65
CA LEU A 179 6.79 7.11 -4.71
C LEU A 179 7.69 8.25 -4.22
N GLY A 180 7.92 8.37 -2.92
CA GLY A 180 8.74 9.42 -2.33
C GLY A 180 8.12 10.81 -2.45
N ILE A 181 6.79 10.91 -2.43
CA ILE A 181 6.09 12.20 -2.50
C ILE A 181 6.46 13.03 -1.26
N PRO A 182 6.96 14.28 -1.43
CA PRO A 182 7.41 15.09 -0.33
C PRO A 182 6.33 15.31 0.73
N GLY A 183 6.71 15.14 2.01
CA GLY A 183 5.82 15.34 3.17
C GLY A 183 4.88 14.17 3.49
N THR A 184 4.78 13.17 2.64
CA THR A 184 3.86 12.04 2.86
C THR A 184 4.19 11.27 4.14
N ARG A 185 5.48 11.06 4.43
CA ARG A 185 5.95 10.33 5.63
C ARG A 185 5.94 11.12 6.93
N ASP A 186 5.79 12.44 6.88
CA ASP A 186 5.91 13.28 8.06
C ASP A 186 4.94 12.86 9.17
N ARG A 187 3.71 12.51 8.79
CA ARG A 187 2.68 12.06 9.73
C ARG A 187 3.00 10.71 10.36
N ASP A 188 3.58 9.77 9.61
CA ASP A 188 4.04 8.47 10.12
C ASP A 188 5.20 8.64 11.10
N ASP A 189 6.15 9.52 10.78
CA ASP A 189 7.30 9.81 11.64
C ASP A 189 6.85 10.47 12.95
N GLU A 190 5.88 11.39 12.91
CA GLU A 190 5.29 11.99 14.13
C GLU A 190 4.49 10.96 14.94
N LEU A 191 3.72 10.09 14.30
CA LEU A 191 3.01 9.00 14.97
C LEU A 191 3.98 8.02 15.63
N THR A 192 5.11 7.73 14.98
CA THR A 192 6.17 6.90 15.53
C THR A 192 6.75 7.53 16.82
N LYS A 193 6.96 8.83 16.85
CA LYS A 193 7.41 9.57 18.05
C LYS A 193 6.36 9.52 19.16
N ALA A 194 5.08 9.73 18.82
CA ALA A 194 3.98 9.62 19.77
C ALA A 194 3.89 8.21 20.38
N ARG A 195 4.04 7.17 19.55
CA ARG A 195 4.06 5.77 19.98
C ARG A 195 5.25 5.47 20.90
N ALA A 196 6.44 5.91 20.56
CA ALA A 196 7.63 5.75 21.38
C ALA A 196 7.52 6.46 22.74
N ALA A 197 6.79 7.57 22.78
CA ALA A 197 6.50 8.32 24.01
C ALA A 197 5.30 7.78 24.79
N LEU A 198 4.55 6.78 24.26
CA LEU A 198 3.26 6.32 24.80
C LEU A 198 2.27 7.48 25.00
N ASN A 199 2.32 8.46 24.11
CA ASN A 199 1.41 9.58 24.10
C ASN A 199 0.15 9.21 23.30
N TRP A 200 -0.84 8.65 23.98
CA TRP A 200 -2.05 8.10 23.36
C TRP A 200 -2.90 9.18 22.70
N GLU A 201 -3.04 10.34 23.32
CA GLU A 201 -3.79 11.46 22.74
C GLU A 201 -3.22 11.86 21.37
N LYS A 202 -1.90 12.06 21.30
CA LYS A 202 -1.21 12.39 20.06
C LYS A 202 -1.26 11.25 19.04
N HIS A 203 -1.21 10.01 19.52
CA HIS A 203 -1.33 8.82 18.68
C HIS A 203 -2.68 8.80 17.95
N PHE A 204 -3.79 9.07 18.68
CA PHE A 204 -5.12 9.11 18.07
C PHE A 204 -5.30 10.33 17.15
N GLU A 205 -4.84 11.52 17.54
CA GLU A 205 -4.87 12.73 16.71
C GLU A 205 -4.21 12.51 15.34
N LEU A 206 -3.09 11.80 15.30
CA LEU A 206 -2.36 11.48 14.08
C LEU A 206 -2.93 10.30 13.29
N SER A 207 -3.84 9.53 13.85
CA SER A 207 -4.46 8.38 13.18
C SER A 207 -5.43 8.80 12.06
N PHE A 208 -5.53 8.04 10.98
CA PHE A 208 -6.55 8.25 9.95
C PHE A 208 -7.96 7.87 10.41
N ASP A 209 -8.07 6.95 11.36
CA ASP A 209 -9.32 6.58 12.02
C ASP A 209 -9.14 6.65 13.53
N PRO A 210 -9.15 7.86 14.11
CA PRO A 210 -8.93 8.07 15.53
C PRO A 210 -10.03 7.41 16.38
N ASP A 211 -11.26 7.38 15.91
CA ASP A 211 -12.39 6.82 16.65
C ASP A 211 -12.21 5.30 16.85
N THR A 212 -11.84 4.58 15.80
CA THR A 212 -11.59 3.14 15.88
C THR A 212 -10.35 2.85 16.72
N ALA A 213 -9.29 3.64 16.57
CA ALA A 213 -8.06 3.46 17.34
C ALA A 213 -8.30 3.69 18.85
N ARG A 214 -9.07 4.74 19.20
CA ARG A 214 -9.46 5.00 20.59
C ARG A 214 -10.39 3.92 21.13
N ALA A 215 -11.39 3.50 20.36
CA ALA A 215 -12.32 2.45 20.82
C ALA A 215 -11.58 1.15 21.18
N TYR A 216 -10.62 0.71 20.37
CA TYR A 216 -9.83 -0.48 20.68
C TYR A 216 -8.89 -0.31 21.86
N HIS A 217 -8.35 0.90 22.06
CA HIS A 217 -7.52 1.19 23.23
C HIS A 217 -8.35 1.16 24.51
N ASP A 218 -9.51 1.82 24.49
CA ASP A 218 -10.36 2.01 25.66
C ASP A 218 -11.16 0.73 26.01
N GLU A 219 -11.25 -0.26 25.11
CA GLU A 219 -11.88 -1.56 25.36
C GLU A 219 -11.22 -2.30 26.53
N ASP A 220 -9.90 -2.18 26.67
CA ASP A 220 -9.11 -2.82 27.71
C ASP A 220 -8.62 -1.85 28.81
N LEU A 221 -8.54 -0.55 28.52
CA LEU A 221 -8.00 0.48 29.40
C LEU A 221 -8.79 1.79 29.25
N ASP A 222 -9.51 2.17 30.30
CA ASP A 222 -10.30 3.42 30.33
C ASP A 222 -9.47 4.70 30.46
N VAL A 223 -8.14 4.59 30.57
CA VAL A 223 -7.24 5.72 30.82
C VAL A 223 -5.96 5.61 30.00
N ASP A 224 -5.42 6.76 29.60
CA ASP A 224 -4.12 6.82 28.96
C ASP A 224 -3.01 6.47 29.97
N THR A 225 -2.29 5.41 29.70
CA THR A 225 -1.25 4.83 30.55
C THR A 225 0.14 4.96 29.92
N ASP A 226 1.17 4.71 30.70
CA ASP A 226 2.56 4.60 30.23
C ASP A 226 2.91 3.21 29.66
N PHE A 227 1.90 2.42 29.32
CA PHE A 227 2.00 1.08 28.72
C PHE A 227 0.80 0.82 27.81
N CYS A 228 0.86 -0.21 26.98
CA CYS A 228 -0.28 -0.67 26.18
C CYS A 228 -0.96 -1.91 26.80
N ALA A 229 -2.28 -2.01 26.64
CA ALA A 229 -3.08 -3.11 27.16
C ALA A 229 -2.61 -4.48 26.68
N MET A 230 -2.12 -4.59 25.45
CA MET A 230 -1.67 -5.85 24.86
C MET A 230 -0.54 -6.51 25.67
N CYS A 231 0.40 -5.74 26.19
CA CYS A 231 1.54 -6.25 26.96
C CYS A 231 1.34 -6.11 28.49
N GLY A 232 0.51 -5.15 28.92
CA GLY A 232 0.39 -4.77 30.33
C GLY A 232 1.60 -4.00 30.86
N HIS A 233 1.51 -3.54 32.09
CA HIS A 233 2.51 -2.68 32.71
C HIS A 233 3.92 -3.31 32.73
N ASP A 234 4.05 -4.55 33.19
CA ASP A 234 5.36 -5.18 33.45
C ASP A 234 6.07 -5.66 32.19
N TRP A 235 5.35 -5.83 31.08
CA TRP A 235 5.87 -6.44 29.85
C TRP A 235 5.82 -5.52 28.63
N CYS A 236 5.46 -4.25 28.81
CA CYS A 236 5.42 -3.29 27.71
C CYS A 236 6.81 -3.05 27.14
N SER A 237 7.04 -3.54 25.92
CA SER A 237 8.34 -3.44 25.24
C SER A 237 8.75 -1.99 24.99
N VAL A 238 7.80 -1.09 24.75
CA VAL A 238 8.08 0.35 24.55
C VAL A 238 8.57 0.99 25.83
N ARG A 239 7.92 0.72 26.97
CA ARG A 239 8.33 1.21 28.29
C ARG A 239 9.71 0.65 28.67
N ILE A 240 9.89 -0.66 28.53
CA ILE A 240 11.18 -1.32 28.84
C ILE A 240 12.30 -0.77 27.93
N SER A 241 12.02 -0.54 26.64
CA SER A 241 13.01 0.06 25.73
C SER A 241 13.40 1.47 26.15
N ARG A 242 12.46 2.27 26.65
CA ARG A 242 12.74 3.60 27.20
C ARG A 242 13.64 3.52 28.43
N GLU A 243 13.33 2.64 29.37
CA GLU A 243 14.15 2.40 30.54
C GLU A 243 15.57 1.96 30.19
N ILE A 244 15.72 1.10 29.16
CA ILE A 244 17.04 0.69 28.65
C ILE A 244 17.81 1.89 28.07
N VAL A 245 17.16 2.78 27.33
CA VAL A 245 17.79 3.98 26.76
C VAL A 245 18.17 4.97 27.85
N GLU A 246 17.31 5.21 28.84
CA GLU A 246 17.59 6.06 30.00
C GLU A 246 18.78 5.52 30.79
N PHE A 247 18.78 4.24 31.05
CA PHE A 247 19.90 3.54 31.68
C PHE A 247 21.20 3.70 30.87
N ALA A 248 21.18 3.42 29.57
CA ALA A 248 22.35 3.48 28.69
C ALA A 248 22.87 4.92 28.52
N SER A 249 22.01 5.93 28.67
CA SER A 249 22.38 7.34 28.60
C SER A 249 23.01 7.89 29.89
N GLY A 250 22.99 7.11 30.99
CA GLY A 250 23.53 7.50 32.29
C GLY A 250 22.69 8.59 32.98
N LYS A 251 21.45 8.80 32.57
CA LYS A 251 20.54 9.82 33.17
C LYS A 251 19.83 9.34 34.42
N ASP A 252 19.83 8.03 34.69
CA ASP A 252 19.25 7.45 35.88
C ASP A 252 20.30 7.46 37.02
N GLU A 253 20.22 8.42 37.91
CA GLU A 253 21.11 8.59 39.06
C GLU A 253 21.00 7.43 40.07
N ASN A 254 19.88 6.67 40.06
CA ASN A 254 19.65 5.56 40.98
C ASN A 254 20.17 4.23 40.44
N TYR A 255 20.60 4.18 39.21
CA TYR A 255 21.10 2.97 38.60
C TYR A 255 22.61 2.85 38.79
N ALA A 256 23.06 1.81 39.49
CA ALA A 256 24.48 1.55 39.72
C ALA A 256 25.15 1.12 38.38
N TRP A 257 25.59 2.11 37.58
CA TRP A 257 26.25 1.95 36.28
C TRP A 257 27.39 0.93 36.28
N GLU A 258 28.13 0.84 37.37
CA GLU A 258 29.23 -0.15 37.52
C GLU A 258 28.72 -1.60 37.59
N LYS A 259 27.52 -1.82 38.15
CA LYS A 259 26.90 -3.12 38.24
C LYS A 259 26.35 -3.56 36.88
N ALA A 260 25.82 -2.65 36.11
CA ALA A 260 25.32 -2.89 34.77
C ALA A 260 26.42 -3.12 33.74
N LYS A 261 27.55 -2.42 33.83
CA LYS A 261 28.70 -2.70 32.97
C LYS A 261 29.23 -4.13 33.14
N LYS A 262 29.16 -4.67 34.35
CA LYS A 262 29.58 -6.05 34.64
C LYS A 262 28.60 -7.11 34.16
N THR A 263 27.27 -6.77 34.11
CA THR A 263 26.25 -7.69 33.64
C THR A 263 25.99 -7.60 32.13
N ALA A 264 26.38 -6.49 31.48
CA ALA A 264 26.24 -6.31 30.03
C ALA A 264 27.35 -7.03 29.21
N ALA A 265 28.44 -7.43 29.84
CA ALA A 265 29.46 -8.25 29.17
C ALA A 265 28.97 -9.71 29.15
N LEU A 266 28.58 -10.20 27.98
CA LEU A 266 28.27 -11.63 27.78
C LEU A 266 29.41 -12.50 28.33
N THR A 267 29.07 -13.51 29.11
CA THR A 267 30.04 -14.50 29.56
C THR A 267 30.62 -15.23 28.34
N PRO A 268 31.88 -15.79 28.47
CA PRO A 268 32.46 -16.58 27.39
C PRO A 268 31.56 -17.72 26.90
N GLU A 269 30.74 -18.29 27.79
CA GLU A 269 29.76 -19.34 27.47
C GLU A 269 28.59 -18.78 26.67
N GLN A 270 28.08 -17.61 27.04
CA GLN A 270 27.04 -16.92 26.28
C GLN A 270 27.50 -16.47 24.89
N GLN A 271 28.76 -16.02 24.79
CA GLN A 271 29.41 -15.72 23.52
C GLN A 271 29.55 -16.95 22.63
N ALA A 272 29.96 -18.09 23.22
CA ALA A 272 30.03 -19.36 22.52
C ALA A 272 28.65 -19.84 22.01
N ILE A 273 27.61 -19.70 22.82
CA ILE A 273 26.23 -20.05 22.44
C ILE A 273 25.73 -19.14 21.30
N LEU A 274 26.00 -17.84 21.38
CA LEU A 274 25.59 -16.89 20.33
C LEU A 274 26.32 -17.17 19.01
N LYS A 275 27.62 -17.50 19.11
CA LYS A 275 28.42 -17.88 17.94
C LYS A 275 27.94 -19.20 17.32
N GLN A 276 27.56 -20.17 18.15
CA GLN A 276 27.03 -21.45 17.71
C GLN A 276 25.59 -21.32 17.10
N ARG A 277 24.80 -20.30 17.52
CA ARG A 277 23.46 -20.02 16.99
C ARG A 277 23.47 -19.11 15.76
N GLY A 278 24.62 -18.62 15.30
CA GLY A 278 24.71 -17.73 14.14
C GLY A 278 24.13 -16.32 14.38
N VAL A 279 23.97 -15.90 15.65
CA VAL A 279 23.47 -14.55 15.97
C VAL A 279 24.64 -13.59 15.97
N LEU A 280 24.60 -12.62 15.08
CA LEU A 280 25.59 -11.55 14.99
C LEU A 280 25.54 -10.66 16.24
N SER A 281 26.69 -10.30 16.76
CA SER A 281 26.78 -9.31 17.83
C SER A 281 26.39 -7.90 17.30
N PRO A 282 25.92 -6.98 18.17
CA PRO A 282 25.62 -5.60 17.76
C PRO A 282 26.78 -4.90 17.02
N ASN A 283 28.02 -5.21 17.39
CA ASN A 283 29.22 -4.67 16.75
C ASN A 283 29.44 -5.26 15.35
N GLU A 284 29.12 -6.51 15.13
CA GLU A 284 29.16 -7.16 13.81
C GLU A 284 28.07 -6.63 12.90
N ILE A 285 26.85 -6.47 13.42
CA ILE A 285 25.74 -5.82 12.70
C ILE A 285 26.13 -4.39 12.30
N HIS A 286 26.72 -3.63 13.22
CA HIS A 286 27.17 -2.26 12.93
C HIS A 286 28.31 -2.20 11.91
N LYS A 287 29.25 -3.15 11.95
CA LYS A 287 30.31 -3.27 10.93
C LYS A 287 29.77 -3.64 9.56
N LEU A 288 28.78 -4.52 9.48
CA LEU A 288 28.12 -4.87 8.23
C LEU A 288 27.34 -3.67 7.67
N ALA A 289 26.53 -3.01 8.48
CA ALA A 289 25.80 -1.81 8.09
C ALA A 289 26.72 -0.67 7.62
N SER A 290 27.87 -0.46 8.29
CA SER A 290 28.83 0.58 7.91
C SER A 290 29.61 0.24 6.63
N LYS A 291 29.79 -1.04 6.30
CA LYS A 291 30.38 -1.47 5.02
C LYS A 291 29.41 -1.21 3.86
N THR A 292 28.13 -1.49 4.05
CA THR A 292 27.10 -1.27 3.03
C THR A 292 26.96 0.21 2.66
N VAL A 293 27.08 1.11 3.63
CA VAL A 293 27.01 2.57 3.40
C VAL A 293 28.27 3.12 2.67
N LYS A 294 29.42 2.46 2.81
CA LYS A 294 30.68 2.91 2.18
C LYS A 294 30.83 2.48 0.72
N SER A 295 30.05 1.54 0.24
CA SER A 295 30.14 1.04 -1.13
C SER A 295 29.26 1.82 -2.13
N MET A 296 28.54 2.86 -1.71
CA MET A 296 27.77 3.71 -2.63
C MET A 296 28.71 4.63 -3.42
N PRO A 297 28.67 4.63 -4.75
CA PRO A 297 29.41 5.58 -5.58
C PRO A 297 29.04 7.02 -5.22
N ALA A 298 30.04 7.91 -5.20
CA ALA A 298 29.89 9.31 -4.79
C ALA A 298 28.93 10.13 -5.66
N ASP A 299 28.58 9.62 -6.83
CA ASP A 299 27.88 10.35 -7.91
C ASP A 299 26.35 10.19 -7.88
N ASP A 300 25.80 9.31 -7.03
CA ASP A 300 24.37 8.99 -6.97
C ASP A 300 23.64 9.56 -5.74
N LYS A 301 24.15 10.66 -5.20
CA LYS A 301 23.53 11.40 -4.09
C LYS A 301 22.28 12.13 -4.57
N GLY A 302 21.20 11.42 -4.84
CA GLY A 302 19.94 12.05 -5.22
C GLY A 302 18.88 11.13 -5.80
N LYS A 303 19.19 9.86 -6.04
CA LYS A 303 18.17 8.89 -6.45
C LYS A 303 17.90 7.93 -5.29
N ALA A 304 16.70 8.02 -4.72
CA ALA A 304 16.19 7.00 -3.81
C ALA A 304 16.00 5.69 -4.59
N ASN A 305 17.03 4.86 -4.60
CA ASN A 305 16.95 3.52 -5.16
C ASN A 305 16.65 2.53 -4.03
N CYS A 306 15.77 1.59 -4.32
CA CYS A 306 15.43 0.49 -3.41
C CYS A 306 16.71 -0.26 -3.00
N HIS A 307 16.89 -0.51 -1.71
CA HIS A 307 18.09 -1.14 -1.16
C HIS A 307 18.45 -2.53 -1.74
N SER A 308 17.54 -3.15 -2.49
CA SER A 308 17.74 -4.47 -3.09
C SER A 308 18.68 -4.48 -4.30
N ASP A 309 18.99 -3.33 -4.91
CA ASP A 309 19.73 -3.28 -6.16
C ASP A 309 21.25 -3.03 -5.98
N TYR A 310 21.72 -2.90 -4.74
CA TYR A 310 23.11 -2.51 -4.42
C TYR A 310 23.85 -3.48 -3.47
N VAL A 311 23.50 -4.74 -3.49
CA VAL A 311 24.39 -5.76 -2.95
C VAL A 311 25.36 -6.12 -4.06
N ASP A 312 26.59 -5.60 -4.04
CA ASP A 312 27.59 -6.04 -4.98
C ASP A 312 27.89 -7.54 -4.80
N ALA A 313 28.34 -8.19 -5.88
CA ALA A 313 28.55 -9.63 -5.88
C ALA A 313 29.62 -10.09 -4.85
N ASP A 314 30.53 -9.20 -4.44
CA ASP A 314 31.54 -9.50 -3.43
C ASP A 314 30.98 -9.38 -2.00
N SER A 315 30.09 -8.41 -1.75
CA SER A 315 29.37 -8.29 -0.47
C SER A 315 28.38 -9.45 -0.27
N ALA A 316 27.73 -9.93 -1.35
CA ALA A 316 26.88 -11.11 -1.31
C ALA A 316 27.64 -12.41 -1.04
N LYS A 317 28.87 -12.55 -1.57
CA LYS A 317 29.75 -13.67 -1.27
C LYS A 317 30.15 -13.70 0.19
N HIS A 318 30.56 -12.57 0.77
CA HIS A 318 30.91 -12.50 2.21
C HIS A 318 29.71 -12.82 3.12
N LEU A 319 28.49 -12.50 2.71
CA LEU A 319 27.27 -12.89 3.45
C LEU A 319 26.99 -14.39 3.33
N GLN A 320 27.33 -15.03 2.20
CA GLN A 320 27.18 -16.48 2.00
C GLN A 320 28.27 -17.28 2.75
N ASP A 321 29.48 -16.79 2.81
CA ASP A 321 30.60 -17.47 3.49
C ASP A 321 30.45 -17.41 5.04
N ASP A 322 29.69 -16.44 5.57
CA ASP A 322 29.43 -16.26 7.01
C ASP A 322 28.08 -16.86 7.48
N LEU A 323 27.24 -17.36 6.57
CA LEU A 323 25.99 -18.05 6.90
C LEU A 323 26.27 -19.53 7.17
N VAL A 324 26.20 -19.92 8.43
CA VAL A 324 26.18 -21.33 8.82
C VAL A 324 24.82 -21.92 8.41
N GLU A 325 24.83 -22.92 7.54
CA GLU A 325 23.63 -23.70 7.20
C GLU A 325 23.00 -24.28 8.48
N ILE A 326 21.79 -23.85 8.78
CA ILE A 326 21.00 -24.44 9.86
C ILE A 326 20.31 -25.68 9.29
N GLU A 327 20.87 -26.87 9.55
CA GLU A 327 20.12 -28.11 9.36
C GLU A 327 18.93 -28.13 10.34
N VAL A 328 17.72 -27.95 9.79
CA VAL A 328 16.48 -28.22 10.51
C VAL A 328 16.32 -29.74 10.60
N LYS A 329 16.51 -30.30 11.79
CA LYS A 329 16.14 -31.68 12.11
C LYS A 329 14.70 -31.78 12.53
#